data_667af92438f509952b2e010720e9a9ca
#
_entry.id   667af92438f509952b2e010720e9a9ca
#
_cell.length_a   1.000
_cell.length_b   1.000
_cell.length_c   1.000
_cell.angle_alpha   90.00
_cell.angle_beta   90.00
_cell.angle_gamma   90.00
#
_symmetry.space_group_name_H-M   'P 1'
#
loop_
_entity.id
_entity.type
_entity.pdbx_description
1 polymer ?
#
loop_
_entity_poly.entity_id
_entity_poly.type
_entity_poly.pdbx_seq_one_letter_code
_entity_poly.pdbx_strand_id
1 'polypeptide(L)'
;MASFLESKGITFETHKDHVMFEKSEVTKDDGLPYKVYTPYSRKWMAALDKEGITVFPSENHLDKLLNHHQKLLSHEDLGFEKSDVKAPQYNISTDLIEQYEARRNFPAVAGTSKLGVHLRFGTVSIRHMVSKARSTGNNIFLKELVWREFFQQILWHFPHTQTACFKPQYERIEWRNNENEFERWCNGTTGYPFVDAGMRELNATGFMHNRVRMLVGSFLCKHLLIDWRWGESYFAEKLMDYEMASNVGNWQWVAGCGVDAAPYFRIFNPTDQIKKFDKAHQYIQKWVPEFQELTYAQPIVEHKMARERCLEVYKSALK
;
A
#
# COMPACT_ATOMS: atom_id res chain seq x y z
N MET A 1 21.28 4.11 -18.05
CA MET A 1 20.90 5.03 -19.17
C MET A 1 21.77 6.28 -19.17
N ALA A 2 21.90 7.03 -18.06
CA ALA A 2 22.72 8.26 -18.00
C ALA A 2 24.14 8.06 -18.55
N SER A 3 24.93 7.12 -18.00
CA SER A 3 26.29 6.83 -18.45
C SER A 3 26.39 6.42 -19.93
N PHE A 4 25.38 5.71 -20.45
CA PHE A 4 25.33 5.35 -21.87
C PHE A 4 25.13 6.59 -22.75
N LEU A 5 24.19 7.49 -22.39
CA LEU A 5 23.92 8.71 -23.14
C LEU A 5 25.12 9.66 -23.08
N GLU A 6 25.72 9.81 -21.91
CA GLU A 6 26.95 10.60 -21.71
C GLU A 6 28.09 10.11 -22.61
N SER A 7 28.28 8.77 -22.73
CA SER A 7 29.27 8.19 -23.65
C SER A 7 28.99 8.50 -25.13
N LYS A 8 27.79 8.96 -25.47
CA LYS A 8 27.36 9.40 -26.81
C LYS A 8 27.34 10.93 -26.97
N GLY A 9 27.79 11.67 -25.97
CA GLY A 9 27.73 13.13 -25.97
C GLY A 9 26.30 13.70 -25.84
N ILE A 10 25.35 12.88 -25.35
CA ILE A 10 23.94 13.29 -25.19
C ILE A 10 23.72 13.68 -23.73
N THR A 11 23.24 14.90 -23.50
CA THR A 11 22.83 15.37 -22.15
C THR A 11 21.62 14.60 -21.67
N PHE A 12 21.68 14.10 -20.43
CA PHE A 12 20.58 13.42 -19.78
C PHE A 12 20.19 14.14 -18.49
N GLU A 13 19.02 14.73 -18.46
CA GLU A 13 18.49 15.45 -17.31
C GLU A 13 17.39 14.63 -16.63
N THR A 14 17.35 14.72 -15.32
CA THR A 14 16.28 14.11 -14.49
C THR A 14 15.59 15.16 -13.68
N HIS A 15 14.27 15.04 -13.55
CA HIS A 15 13.44 15.98 -12.82
C HIS A 15 12.61 15.25 -11.76
N LYS A 16 12.45 15.92 -10.61
CA LYS A 16 11.62 15.43 -9.51
C LYS A 16 10.13 15.52 -9.90
N ASP A 17 9.46 14.36 -9.92
CA ASP A 17 8.05 14.29 -10.29
C ASP A 17 7.20 13.56 -9.26
N HIS A 18 7.51 12.32 -8.97
CA HIS A 18 6.68 11.36 -8.23
C HIS A 18 6.70 11.55 -6.71
N VAL A 19 7.60 12.35 -6.19
CA VAL A 19 7.85 12.61 -4.77
C VAL A 19 7.90 14.11 -4.49
N MET A 20 7.69 14.49 -3.24
CA MET A 20 7.95 15.86 -2.78
C MET A 20 9.44 16.09 -2.61
N PHE A 21 10.14 15.12 -2.00
CA PHE A 21 11.56 15.19 -1.73
C PHE A 21 12.31 14.03 -2.36
N GLU A 22 13.45 14.34 -2.99
CA GLU A 22 14.35 13.37 -3.56
C GLU A 22 15.06 12.53 -2.48
N LYS A 23 15.64 11.41 -2.91
CA LYS A 23 16.31 10.39 -2.09
C LYS A 23 17.27 10.92 -1.02
N SER A 24 17.87 12.09 -1.22
CA SER A 24 18.87 12.69 -0.32
C SER A 24 18.39 13.96 0.37
N GLU A 25 17.18 14.44 0.11
CA GLU A 25 16.67 15.70 0.66
C GLU A 25 16.12 15.53 2.09
N VAL A 26 15.59 14.35 2.43
CA VAL A 26 15.09 14.05 3.78
C VAL A 26 15.91 12.90 4.39
N THR A 27 17.10 13.24 4.85
CA THR A 27 18.03 12.31 5.51
C THR A 27 18.35 12.81 6.93
N LYS A 28 18.99 11.97 7.72
CA LYS A 28 19.59 12.36 9.00
C LYS A 28 20.75 13.33 8.75
N ASP A 29 21.26 13.94 9.82
CA ASP A 29 22.36 14.88 9.74
C ASP A 29 23.70 14.23 9.29
N ASP A 30 23.80 12.89 9.45
CA ASP A 30 24.91 12.06 8.95
C ASP A 30 24.73 11.62 7.47
N GLY A 31 23.69 12.09 6.79
CA GLY A 31 23.36 11.76 5.41
C GLY A 31 22.70 10.38 5.24
N LEU A 32 22.53 9.59 6.31
CA LEU A 32 21.91 8.26 6.23
C LEU A 32 20.38 8.35 6.19
N PRO A 33 19.70 7.38 5.55
CA PRO A 33 18.25 7.34 5.50
C PRO A 33 17.63 7.05 6.88
N TYR A 34 16.43 7.58 7.08
CA TYR A 34 15.61 7.21 8.23
C TYR A 34 15.07 5.78 8.08
N LYS A 35 15.07 5.03 9.19
CA LYS A 35 14.49 3.68 9.28
C LYS A 35 13.26 3.63 10.19
N VAL A 36 12.80 4.78 10.67
CA VAL A 36 11.61 4.95 11.53
C VAL A 36 10.80 6.12 10.98
N TYR A 37 9.50 5.89 10.82
CA TYR A 37 8.60 6.86 10.20
C TYR A 37 8.49 8.18 10.99
N THR A 38 8.36 8.11 12.30
CA THR A 38 8.12 9.32 13.11
C THR A 38 9.21 10.39 12.96
N PRO A 39 10.52 10.10 13.09
CA PRO A 39 11.56 11.10 12.85
C PRO A 39 11.65 11.50 11.36
N TYR A 40 11.42 10.58 10.41
CA TYR A 40 11.32 10.92 8.99
C TYR A 40 10.23 11.94 8.72
N SER A 41 9.02 11.68 9.19
CA SER A 41 7.86 12.57 9.01
C SER A 41 8.11 13.96 9.60
N ARG A 42 8.77 14.06 10.76
CA ARG A 42 9.14 15.36 11.36
C ARG A 42 10.12 16.14 10.48
N LYS A 43 11.16 15.47 9.97
CA LYS A 43 12.16 16.10 9.08
C LYS A 43 11.51 16.50 7.75
N TRP A 44 10.65 15.64 7.20
CA TRP A 44 9.88 15.91 5.98
C TRP A 44 8.98 17.12 6.12
N MET A 45 8.22 17.24 7.21
CA MET A 45 7.36 18.40 7.48
C MET A 45 8.18 19.68 7.64
N ALA A 46 9.32 19.64 8.35
CA ALA A 46 10.21 20.76 8.50
C ALA A 46 10.81 21.21 7.15
N ALA A 47 11.17 20.27 6.28
CA ALA A 47 11.63 20.57 4.92
C ALA A 47 10.51 21.23 4.10
N LEU A 48 9.29 20.72 4.18
CA LEU A 48 8.14 21.31 3.49
C LEU A 48 7.84 22.74 3.99
N ASP A 49 7.96 23.00 5.29
CA ASP A 49 7.75 24.33 5.85
C ASP A 49 8.84 25.31 5.40
N LYS A 50 10.06 24.85 5.24
CA LYS A 50 11.20 25.65 4.78
C LYS A 50 11.17 25.95 3.28
N GLU A 51 10.91 24.93 2.45
CA GLU A 51 11.02 25.02 0.99
C GLU A 51 9.72 25.44 0.32
N GLY A 52 8.58 25.16 0.98
CA GLY A 52 7.26 25.36 0.39
C GLY A 52 6.91 24.33 -0.68
N ILE A 53 5.92 24.64 -1.50
CA ILE A 53 5.46 23.81 -2.61
C ILE A 53 5.68 24.57 -3.91
N THR A 54 6.58 24.06 -4.74
CA THR A 54 6.79 24.62 -6.08
C THR A 54 5.72 24.10 -7.02
N VAL A 55 4.99 24.99 -7.68
CA VAL A 55 4.02 24.67 -8.71
C VAL A 55 4.66 24.92 -10.07
N PHE A 56 4.50 23.96 -10.97
CA PHE A 56 4.98 24.04 -12.35
C PHE A 56 3.75 24.10 -13.29
N PRO A 57 3.32 25.31 -13.72
CA PRO A 57 2.15 25.45 -14.58
C PRO A 57 2.50 25.09 -16.04
N SER A 58 2.85 23.83 -16.28
CA SER A 58 3.33 23.33 -17.58
C SER A 58 2.29 23.50 -18.69
N GLU A 59 1.01 23.50 -18.33
CA GLU A 59 -0.11 23.76 -19.23
C GLU A 59 -0.08 25.14 -19.90
N ASN A 60 0.62 26.11 -19.30
CA ASN A 60 0.79 27.45 -19.85
C ASN A 60 1.93 27.53 -20.88
N HIS A 61 2.61 26.42 -21.15
CA HIS A 61 3.80 26.35 -22.00
C HIS A 61 3.67 25.31 -23.11
N LEU A 62 2.46 24.94 -23.50
CA LEU A 62 2.20 23.97 -24.57
C LEU A 62 2.68 24.46 -25.94
N ASP A 63 2.81 25.78 -26.12
CA ASP A 63 3.40 26.45 -27.29
C ASP A 63 4.87 26.08 -27.52
N LYS A 64 5.56 25.62 -26.47
CA LYS A 64 6.97 25.18 -26.52
C LYS A 64 7.13 23.72 -26.93
N LEU A 65 6.03 22.99 -27.07
CA LEU A 65 6.09 21.61 -27.53
C LEU A 65 6.43 21.56 -29.01
N LEU A 66 7.23 20.57 -29.40
CA LEU A 66 7.54 20.32 -30.80
C LEU A 66 6.26 20.01 -31.57
N ASN A 67 5.95 20.84 -32.57
CA ASN A 67 4.84 20.55 -33.49
C ASN A 67 5.27 19.49 -34.50
N HIS A 68 5.17 18.23 -34.10
CA HIS A 68 5.53 17.08 -34.92
C HIS A 68 4.37 16.07 -34.92
N HIS A 69 3.81 15.83 -36.09
CA HIS A 69 2.76 14.83 -36.27
C HIS A 69 3.37 13.45 -36.44
N GLN A 70 3.40 12.69 -35.37
CA GLN A 70 3.76 11.28 -35.38
C GLN A 70 2.52 10.45 -35.06
N LYS A 71 2.31 9.37 -35.82
CA LYS A 71 1.25 8.41 -35.48
C LYS A 71 1.60 7.78 -34.13
N LEU A 72 0.74 7.97 -33.15
CA LEU A 72 0.85 7.28 -31.87
C LEU A 72 0.45 5.82 -32.04
N LEU A 73 1.12 4.95 -31.33
CA LEU A 73 0.70 3.55 -31.19
C LEU A 73 -0.63 3.49 -30.47
N SER A 74 -1.53 2.64 -30.94
CA SER A 74 -2.77 2.36 -30.22
C SER A 74 -2.51 1.47 -28.99
N HIS A 75 -3.49 1.32 -28.10
CA HIS A 75 -3.37 0.39 -26.99
C HIS A 75 -3.19 -1.05 -27.47
N GLU A 76 -3.89 -1.41 -28.56
CA GLU A 76 -3.80 -2.73 -29.19
C GLU A 76 -2.40 -2.98 -29.80
N ASP A 77 -1.80 -1.96 -30.44
CA ASP A 77 -0.42 -2.04 -30.94
C ASP A 77 0.61 -2.30 -29.82
N LEU A 78 0.28 -1.90 -28.58
CA LEU A 78 1.08 -2.12 -27.38
C LEU A 78 0.72 -3.41 -26.67
N GLY A 79 -0.22 -4.22 -27.19
CA GLY A 79 -0.65 -5.49 -26.62
C GLY A 79 -1.64 -5.35 -25.46
N PHE A 80 -2.27 -4.20 -25.26
CA PHE A 80 -3.32 -4.03 -24.26
C PHE A 80 -4.67 -4.47 -24.83
N GLU A 81 -5.41 -5.22 -24.00
CA GLU A 81 -6.79 -5.59 -24.28
C GLU A 81 -7.76 -4.65 -23.56
N LYS A 82 -8.91 -4.44 -24.15
CA LYS A 82 -9.95 -3.63 -23.53
C LYS A 82 -10.52 -4.36 -22.30
N SER A 83 -10.60 -3.66 -21.18
CA SER A 83 -11.15 -4.19 -19.92
C SER A 83 -12.37 -3.39 -19.48
N ASP A 84 -13.34 -4.08 -18.87
CA ASP A 84 -14.49 -3.44 -18.21
C ASP A 84 -14.18 -2.93 -16.80
N VAL A 85 -13.02 -3.22 -16.27
CA VAL A 85 -12.57 -2.75 -14.96
C VAL A 85 -12.34 -1.23 -15.03
N LYS A 86 -13.02 -0.51 -14.15
CA LYS A 86 -12.94 0.95 -14.08
C LYS A 86 -12.08 1.39 -12.91
N ALA A 87 -11.15 2.29 -13.17
CA ALA A 87 -10.39 2.94 -12.11
C ALA A 87 -11.36 3.66 -11.15
N PRO A 88 -11.16 3.52 -9.83
CA PRO A 88 -12.01 4.19 -8.84
C PRO A 88 -11.90 5.70 -8.99
N GLN A 89 -13.03 6.39 -8.94
CA GLN A 89 -13.04 7.86 -8.88
C GLN A 89 -12.46 8.30 -7.54
N TYR A 90 -11.53 9.25 -7.57
CA TYR A 90 -10.98 9.82 -6.34
C TYR A 90 -11.82 10.98 -5.82
N ASN A 91 -11.79 11.17 -4.50
CA ASN A 91 -12.42 12.29 -3.83
C ASN A 91 -11.44 12.97 -2.88
N ILE A 92 -11.24 14.28 -3.06
CA ILE A 92 -10.40 15.16 -2.24
C ILE A 92 -11.19 16.38 -1.78
N SER A 93 -12.50 16.26 -1.63
CA SER A 93 -13.32 17.34 -1.07
C SER A 93 -12.82 17.74 0.32
N THR A 94 -13.04 18.99 0.67
CA THR A 94 -12.67 19.51 2.01
C THR A 94 -13.30 18.70 3.11
N ASP A 95 -14.60 18.35 3.00
CA ASP A 95 -15.30 17.49 3.98
C ASP A 95 -14.61 16.13 4.15
N LEU A 96 -14.24 15.46 3.05
CA LEU A 96 -13.56 14.16 3.16
C LEU A 96 -12.24 14.29 3.92
N ILE A 97 -11.43 15.30 3.61
CA ILE A 97 -10.12 15.49 4.26
C ILE A 97 -10.29 15.87 5.72
N GLU A 98 -11.19 16.78 6.06
CA GLU A 98 -11.47 17.19 7.44
C GLU A 98 -11.98 16.04 8.30
N GLN A 99 -12.86 15.19 7.75
CA GLN A 99 -13.41 14.04 8.44
C GLN A 99 -12.56 12.75 8.32
N TYR A 100 -11.42 12.85 7.68
CA TYR A 100 -10.60 11.69 7.34
C TYR A 100 -10.22 10.84 8.56
N GLU A 101 -9.77 11.45 9.64
CA GLU A 101 -9.38 10.74 10.86
C GLU A 101 -10.53 9.93 11.45
N ALA A 102 -11.72 10.50 11.47
CA ALA A 102 -12.92 9.86 12.02
C ALA A 102 -13.45 8.72 11.15
N ARG A 103 -13.31 8.83 9.81
CA ARG A 103 -13.95 7.91 8.85
C ARG A 103 -13.01 6.88 8.24
N ARG A 104 -11.70 7.16 8.15
CA ARG A 104 -10.70 6.35 7.41
C ARG A 104 -10.60 4.88 7.80
N ASN A 105 -11.08 4.49 8.97
CA ASN A 105 -10.95 3.14 9.49
C ASN A 105 -12.15 2.24 9.19
N PHE A 106 -13.25 2.78 8.66
CA PHE A 106 -14.50 2.06 8.47
C PHE A 106 -14.70 1.72 6.98
N PRO A 107 -14.53 0.46 6.56
CA PRO A 107 -14.58 0.10 5.14
C PRO A 107 -15.96 0.22 4.51
N ALA A 108 -17.03 0.17 5.31
CA ALA A 108 -18.40 0.42 4.85
C ALA A 108 -18.69 1.90 4.55
N VAL A 109 -17.82 2.81 5.01
CA VAL A 109 -18.01 4.26 4.87
C VAL A 109 -17.15 4.79 3.72
N ALA A 110 -17.69 5.69 2.90
CA ALA A 110 -16.93 6.39 1.86
C ALA A 110 -16.01 7.46 2.49
N GLY A 111 -15.04 7.00 3.33
CA GLY A 111 -14.15 7.84 4.13
C GLY A 111 -12.71 7.91 3.64
N THR A 112 -12.40 7.37 2.46
CA THR A 112 -11.05 7.38 1.87
C THR A 112 -11.04 8.02 0.49
N SER A 113 -9.93 8.66 0.13
CA SER A 113 -9.81 9.41 -1.12
C SER A 113 -9.73 8.57 -2.39
N LYS A 114 -9.35 7.30 -2.28
CA LYS A 114 -9.06 6.39 -3.42
C LYS A 114 -8.00 6.94 -4.39
N LEU A 115 -7.06 7.74 -3.89
CA LEU A 115 -6.01 8.37 -4.68
C LEU A 115 -4.93 7.40 -5.18
N GLY A 116 -4.82 6.19 -4.64
CA GLY A 116 -3.71 5.27 -4.89
C GLY A 116 -3.41 5.07 -6.37
N VAL A 117 -4.42 4.72 -7.17
CA VAL A 117 -4.31 4.53 -8.64
C VAL A 117 -3.80 5.81 -9.31
N HIS A 118 -4.39 6.94 -8.97
CA HIS A 118 -4.07 8.24 -9.58
C HIS A 118 -2.65 8.71 -9.26
N LEU A 119 -2.20 8.51 -8.02
CA LEU A 119 -0.81 8.78 -7.62
C LEU A 119 0.18 7.81 -8.26
N ARG A 120 -0.24 6.53 -8.48
CA ARG A 120 0.62 5.53 -9.12
C ARG A 120 0.90 5.86 -10.58
N PHE A 121 -0.12 6.31 -11.31
CA PHE A 121 -0.02 6.61 -12.75
C PHE A 121 0.22 8.10 -13.05
N GLY A 122 0.39 8.94 -12.02
CA GLY A 122 0.67 10.37 -12.21
C GLY A 122 -0.48 11.17 -12.82
N THR A 123 -1.71 10.64 -12.76
CA THR A 123 -2.90 11.38 -13.25
C THR A 123 -3.33 12.50 -12.31
N VAL A 124 -2.69 12.59 -11.15
CA VAL A 124 -2.76 13.72 -10.21
C VAL A 124 -1.35 14.04 -9.69
N SER A 125 -1.09 15.34 -9.49
CA SER A 125 0.18 15.79 -8.93
C SER A 125 0.24 15.56 -7.41
N ILE A 126 1.31 14.94 -6.92
CA ILE A 126 1.56 14.82 -5.47
C ILE A 126 1.66 16.19 -4.80
N ARG A 127 2.24 17.19 -5.47
CA ARG A 127 2.36 18.58 -4.96
C ARG A 127 0.99 19.20 -4.76
N HIS A 128 0.08 18.99 -5.71
CA HIS A 128 -1.30 19.45 -5.60
C HIS A 128 -2.01 18.77 -4.41
N MET A 129 -1.83 17.46 -4.23
CA MET A 129 -2.43 16.73 -3.11
C MET A 129 -1.89 17.20 -1.76
N VAL A 130 -0.57 17.43 -1.64
CA VAL A 130 0.05 17.98 -0.43
C VAL A 130 -0.45 19.41 -0.14
N SER A 131 -0.56 20.26 -1.16
CA SER A 131 -1.12 21.61 -1.03
C SER A 131 -2.56 21.59 -0.51
N LYS A 132 -3.39 20.73 -1.10
CA LYS A 132 -4.78 20.53 -0.68
C LYS A 132 -4.89 20.00 0.76
N ALA A 133 -4.06 19.03 1.13
CA ALA A 133 -4.02 18.52 2.50
C ALA A 133 -3.64 19.60 3.53
N ARG A 134 -2.66 20.44 3.20
CA ARG A 134 -2.24 21.56 4.07
C ARG A 134 -3.33 22.60 4.25
N SER A 135 -4.05 22.94 3.19
CA SER A 135 -5.11 23.99 3.24
C SER A 135 -6.27 23.64 4.16
N THR A 136 -6.50 22.35 4.45
CA THR A 136 -7.57 21.90 5.37
C THR A 136 -7.12 21.77 6.83
N GLY A 137 -5.81 21.90 7.11
CA GLY A 137 -5.27 21.72 8.46
C GLY A 137 -5.28 20.30 9.00
N ASN A 138 -5.80 19.29 8.25
CA ASN A 138 -5.82 17.91 8.68
C ASN A 138 -4.48 17.21 8.44
N ASN A 139 -3.65 17.17 9.47
CA ASN A 139 -2.34 16.53 9.40
C ASN A 139 -2.38 14.99 9.22
N ILE A 140 -3.50 14.33 9.52
CA ILE A 140 -3.60 12.87 9.37
C ILE A 140 -3.62 12.49 7.89
N PHE A 141 -4.40 13.19 7.07
CA PHE A 141 -4.42 12.96 5.63
C PHE A 141 -3.05 13.24 5.00
N LEU A 142 -2.41 14.36 5.37
CA LEU A 142 -1.06 14.69 4.90
C LEU A 142 -0.04 13.61 5.26
N LYS A 143 -0.11 13.05 6.47
CA LYS A 143 0.79 11.98 6.92
C LYS A 143 0.67 10.71 6.09
N GLU A 144 -0.48 10.42 5.47
CA GLU A 144 -0.59 9.26 4.57
C GLU A 144 0.20 9.48 3.27
N LEU A 145 0.27 10.73 2.77
CA LEU A 145 1.13 11.07 1.64
C LEU A 145 2.63 10.96 2.01
N VAL A 146 2.97 11.34 3.25
CA VAL A 146 4.33 11.16 3.78
C VAL A 146 4.69 9.69 3.96
N TRP A 147 3.75 8.82 4.37
CA TRP A 147 3.96 7.37 4.43
C TRP A 147 4.30 6.77 3.07
N ARG A 148 3.59 7.19 2.01
CA ARG A 148 3.89 6.76 0.65
C ARG A 148 5.35 7.07 0.29
N GLU A 149 5.79 8.30 0.51
CA GLU A 149 7.17 8.72 0.20
C GLU A 149 8.20 8.03 1.10
N PHE A 150 7.88 7.79 2.37
CA PHE A 150 8.73 7.02 3.27
C PHE A 150 9.03 5.61 2.73
N PHE A 151 8.02 4.89 2.25
CA PHE A 151 8.25 3.58 1.64
C PHE A 151 9.08 3.66 0.35
N GLN A 152 8.89 4.70 -0.46
CA GLN A 152 9.72 4.93 -1.65
C GLN A 152 11.19 5.19 -1.27
N GLN A 153 11.43 5.99 -0.23
CA GLN A 153 12.78 6.21 0.31
C GLN A 153 13.39 4.90 0.83
N ILE A 154 12.62 4.07 1.52
CA ILE A 154 13.10 2.77 1.99
C ILE A 154 13.50 1.88 0.83
N LEU A 155 12.65 1.72 -0.17
CA LEU A 155 12.96 0.87 -1.32
C LEU A 155 14.19 1.39 -2.09
N TRP A 156 14.33 2.71 -2.22
CA TRP A 156 15.48 3.33 -2.87
C TRP A 156 16.80 3.00 -2.16
N HIS A 157 16.83 3.20 -0.85
CA HIS A 157 18.06 3.00 -0.05
C HIS A 157 18.34 1.53 0.29
N PHE A 158 17.30 0.69 0.28
CA PHE A 158 17.38 -0.73 0.63
C PHE A 158 16.70 -1.60 -0.43
N PRO A 159 17.21 -1.60 -1.69
CA PRO A 159 16.56 -2.27 -2.83
C PRO A 159 16.42 -3.79 -2.64
N HIS A 160 17.24 -4.42 -1.78
CA HIS A 160 17.12 -5.84 -1.44
C HIS A 160 15.77 -6.18 -0.80
N THR A 161 15.06 -5.19 -0.25
CA THR A 161 13.74 -5.41 0.39
C THR A 161 12.67 -5.84 -0.60
N GLN A 162 12.89 -5.73 -1.91
CA GLN A 162 11.98 -6.29 -2.92
C GLN A 162 11.77 -7.80 -2.74
N THR A 163 12.82 -8.51 -2.35
CA THR A 163 12.82 -9.99 -2.28
C THR A 163 13.23 -10.54 -0.92
N ALA A 164 13.84 -9.72 -0.07
CA ALA A 164 14.36 -10.12 1.24
C ALA A 164 13.76 -9.26 2.36
N CYS A 165 13.70 -9.81 3.56
CA CYS A 165 13.25 -9.08 4.75
C CYS A 165 14.18 -7.91 5.06
N PHE A 166 13.60 -6.74 5.40
CA PHE A 166 14.39 -5.60 5.89
C PHE A 166 15.19 -5.97 7.16
N LYS A 167 14.61 -6.81 8.02
CA LYS A 167 15.28 -7.38 9.20
C LYS A 167 15.73 -8.82 8.88
N PRO A 168 17.03 -9.08 8.59
CA PRO A 168 17.49 -10.36 8.05
C PRO A 168 17.17 -11.56 8.94
N GLN A 169 17.08 -11.38 10.28
CA GLN A 169 16.78 -12.49 11.19
C GLN A 169 15.41 -13.13 10.92
N TYR A 170 14.48 -12.42 10.26
CA TYR A 170 13.16 -12.95 9.92
C TYR A 170 13.19 -13.90 8.70
N GLU A 171 14.30 -13.95 7.96
CA GLU A 171 14.47 -14.96 6.89
C GLU A 171 14.49 -16.39 7.43
N ARG A 172 14.76 -16.55 8.72
CA ARG A 172 14.77 -17.86 9.38
C ARG A 172 13.39 -18.39 9.77
N ILE A 173 12.31 -17.64 9.49
CA ILE A 173 10.96 -18.11 9.78
C ILE A 173 10.63 -19.31 8.91
N GLU A 174 10.28 -20.41 9.55
CA GLU A 174 9.79 -21.62 8.87
C GLU A 174 8.32 -21.45 8.55
N TRP A 175 8.05 -20.95 7.34
CA TRP A 175 6.71 -20.78 6.82
C TRP A 175 6.09 -22.13 6.49
N ARG A 176 4.81 -22.34 6.80
CA ARG A 176 4.08 -23.56 6.44
C ARG A 176 3.81 -23.66 4.95
N ASN A 177 3.54 -22.52 4.31
CA ASN A 177 3.27 -22.39 2.88
C ASN A 177 2.29 -23.44 2.34
N ASN A 178 1.16 -23.64 3.04
CA ASN A 178 0.12 -24.57 2.63
C ASN A 178 -0.66 -23.99 1.45
N GLU A 179 -0.53 -24.60 0.28
CA GLU A 179 -1.12 -24.13 -0.97
C GLU A 179 -2.66 -24.11 -0.93
N ASN A 180 -3.29 -25.13 -0.32
CA ASN A 180 -4.75 -25.16 -0.19
C ASN A 180 -5.29 -24.04 0.70
N GLU A 181 -4.60 -23.74 1.80
CA GLU A 181 -4.96 -22.61 2.68
C GLU A 181 -4.74 -21.27 1.96
N PHE A 182 -3.68 -21.15 1.15
CA PHE A 182 -3.43 -19.99 0.31
C PHE A 182 -4.52 -19.78 -0.73
N GLU A 183 -4.89 -20.83 -1.44
CA GLU A 183 -5.98 -20.79 -2.44
C GLU A 183 -7.31 -20.35 -1.79
N ARG A 184 -7.65 -20.90 -0.62
CA ARG A 184 -8.83 -20.47 0.12
C ARG A 184 -8.77 -19.02 0.54
N TRP A 185 -7.60 -18.54 0.93
CA TRP A 185 -7.39 -17.10 1.21
C TRP A 185 -7.56 -16.26 -0.06
N CYS A 186 -6.96 -16.63 -1.17
CA CYS A 186 -7.10 -15.94 -2.45
C CYS A 186 -8.57 -15.85 -2.89
N ASN A 187 -9.34 -16.93 -2.72
CA ASN A 187 -10.74 -17.02 -3.13
C ASN A 187 -11.72 -16.38 -2.14
N GLY A 188 -11.26 -15.91 -0.97
CA GLY A 188 -12.14 -15.36 0.07
C GLY A 188 -13.12 -16.39 0.62
N THR A 189 -12.62 -17.58 0.98
CA THR A 189 -13.36 -18.74 1.52
C THR A 189 -12.70 -19.30 2.78
N THR A 190 -12.06 -18.43 3.56
CA THR A 190 -11.33 -18.82 4.78
C THR A 190 -12.25 -19.19 5.95
N GLY A 191 -13.52 -18.81 5.89
CA GLY A 191 -14.46 -18.90 7.01
C GLY A 191 -14.31 -17.78 8.04
N TYR A 192 -13.55 -16.75 7.69
CA TYR A 192 -13.44 -15.50 8.45
C TYR A 192 -14.06 -14.35 7.65
N PRO A 193 -15.31 -13.95 7.92
CA PRO A 193 -16.09 -13.11 7.01
C PRO A 193 -15.42 -11.79 6.64
N PHE A 194 -14.69 -11.16 7.56
CA PHE A 194 -14.02 -9.90 7.28
C PHE A 194 -12.76 -10.06 6.42
N VAL A 195 -12.08 -11.21 6.52
CA VAL A 195 -10.96 -11.59 5.64
C VAL A 195 -11.52 -11.90 4.25
N ASP A 196 -12.56 -12.73 4.19
CA ASP A 196 -13.20 -13.15 2.94
C ASP A 196 -13.79 -11.96 2.17
N ALA A 197 -14.44 -11.04 2.87
CA ALA A 197 -14.96 -9.81 2.29
C ALA A 197 -13.85 -8.97 1.63
N GLY A 198 -12.69 -8.85 2.28
CA GLY A 198 -11.54 -8.15 1.71
C GLY A 198 -11.00 -8.78 0.45
N MET A 199 -10.83 -10.11 0.43
CA MET A 199 -10.31 -10.81 -0.72
C MET A 199 -11.30 -10.79 -1.90
N ARG A 200 -12.61 -10.90 -1.62
CA ARG A 200 -13.64 -10.78 -2.66
C ARG A 200 -13.76 -9.36 -3.22
N GLU A 201 -13.62 -8.31 -2.38
CA GLU A 201 -13.53 -6.92 -2.87
C GLU A 201 -12.34 -6.77 -3.82
N LEU A 202 -11.17 -7.27 -3.43
CA LEU A 202 -9.96 -7.21 -4.25
C LEU A 202 -10.17 -7.89 -5.61
N ASN A 203 -10.66 -9.12 -5.59
CA ASN A 203 -10.86 -9.90 -6.81
C ASN A 203 -11.89 -9.29 -7.76
N ALA A 204 -12.94 -8.68 -7.21
CA ALA A 204 -14.01 -8.09 -8.00
C ALA A 204 -13.66 -6.70 -8.55
N THR A 205 -12.80 -5.93 -7.86
CA THR A 205 -12.65 -4.49 -8.14
C THR A 205 -11.20 -4.04 -8.34
N GLY A 206 -10.21 -4.86 -8.08
CA GLY A 206 -8.81 -4.43 -8.03
C GLY A 206 -8.49 -3.42 -6.90
N PHE A 207 -9.40 -3.27 -5.94
CA PHE A 207 -9.25 -2.37 -4.80
C PHE A 207 -9.55 -3.11 -3.50
N MET A 208 -8.93 -2.69 -2.42
CA MET A 208 -9.24 -3.12 -1.05
C MET A 208 -8.99 -1.96 -0.09
N HIS A 209 -9.92 -1.73 0.82
CA HIS A 209 -9.77 -0.71 1.86
C HIS A 209 -8.56 -0.99 2.77
N ASN A 210 -7.75 0.05 3.11
CA ASN A 210 -6.49 -0.14 3.86
C ASN A 210 -6.66 -0.92 5.18
N ARG A 211 -7.72 -0.65 5.96
CA ARG A 211 -7.99 -1.39 7.21
C ARG A 211 -8.12 -2.89 6.97
N VAL A 212 -8.70 -3.27 5.84
CA VAL A 212 -8.90 -4.65 5.45
C VAL A 212 -7.60 -5.27 4.93
N ARG A 213 -6.79 -4.52 4.15
CA ARG A 213 -5.43 -4.98 3.73
C ARG A 213 -4.58 -5.38 4.92
N MET A 214 -4.60 -4.59 6.00
CA MET A 214 -3.88 -4.91 7.23
C MET A 214 -4.35 -6.23 7.86
N LEU A 215 -5.66 -6.48 7.86
CA LEU A 215 -6.23 -7.70 8.43
C LEU A 215 -5.89 -8.91 7.57
N VAL A 216 -6.14 -8.86 6.26
CA VAL A 216 -5.94 -10.01 5.36
C VAL A 216 -4.45 -10.39 5.26
N GLY A 217 -3.56 -9.39 5.25
CA GLY A 217 -2.11 -9.63 5.26
C GLY A 217 -1.64 -10.24 6.59
N SER A 218 -2.12 -9.70 7.71
CA SER A 218 -1.85 -10.27 9.02
C SER A 218 -2.40 -11.70 9.17
N PHE A 219 -3.56 -11.98 8.59
CA PHE A 219 -4.16 -13.32 8.60
C PHE A 219 -3.28 -14.31 7.82
N LEU A 220 -2.86 -13.96 6.62
CA LEU A 220 -1.96 -14.79 5.82
C LEU A 220 -0.67 -15.13 6.57
N CYS A 221 0.06 -14.10 7.02
CA CYS A 221 1.37 -14.28 7.63
C CYS A 221 1.32 -14.89 9.03
N LYS A 222 0.27 -14.61 9.81
CA LYS A 222 0.22 -14.96 11.24
C LYS A 222 -0.69 -16.15 11.54
N HIS A 223 -1.89 -16.22 10.92
CA HIS A 223 -2.80 -17.34 11.14
C HIS A 223 -2.43 -18.53 10.28
N LEU A 224 -2.13 -18.31 9.01
CA LEU A 224 -1.80 -19.39 8.08
C LEU A 224 -0.31 -19.73 8.08
N LEU A 225 0.57 -18.85 8.59
CA LEU A 225 2.03 -18.95 8.48
C LEU A 225 2.47 -19.20 7.02
N ILE A 226 1.93 -18.38 6.12
CA ILE A 226 2.32 -18.35 4.71
C ILE A 226 3.24 -17.14 4.49
N ASP A 227 4.29 -17.34 3.71
CA ASP A 227 5.30 -16.33 3.41
C ASP A 227 4.64 -15.07 2.84
N TRP A 228 5.03 -13.92 3.36
CA TRP A 228 4.52 -12.62 2.94
C TRP A 228 4.70 -12.37 1.43
N ARG A 229 5.71 -12.98 0.81
CA ARG A 229 6.00 -12.84 -0.63
C ARG A 229 4.87 -13.41 -1.48
N TRP A 230 4.18 -14.46 -1.03
CA TRP A 230 3.03 -15.02 -1.74
C TRP A 230 1.87 -14.02 -1.77
N GLY A 231 1.61 -13.39 -0.63
CA GLY A 231 0.55 -12.38 -0.54
C GLY A 231 0.90 -11.09 -1.28
N GLU A 232 2.18 -10.66 -1.22
CA GLU A 232 2.69 -9.51 -1.97
C GLU A 232 2.50 -9.71 -3.47
N SER A 233 2.89 -10.87 -3.99
CA SER A 233 2.76 -11.23 -5.40
C SER A 233 1.30 -11.26 -5.85
N TYR A 234 0.41 -11.85 -5.04
CA TYR A 234 -1.02 -11.86 -5.33
C TYR A 234 -1.61 -10.44 -5.37
N PHE A 235 -1.20 -9.57 -4.45
CA PHE A 235 -1.62 -8.17 -4.46
C PHE A 235 -1.06 -7.42 -5.66
N ALA A 236 0.17 -7.72 -6.08
CA ALA A 236 0.77 -7.13 -7.27
C ALA A 236 -0.03 -7.43 -8.55
N GLU A 237 -0.58 -8.64 -8.66
CA GLU A 237 -1.44 -9.02 -9.78
C GLU A 237 -2.83 -8.37 -9.75
N LYS A 238 -3.40 -8.19 -8.57
CA LYS A 238 -4.82 -7.81 -8.42
C LYS A 238 -5.05 -6.33 -8.21
N LEU A 239 -4.12 -5.61 -7.54
CA LEU A 239 -4.33 -4.22 -7.18
C LEU A 239 -4.12 -3.26 -8.35
N MET A 240 -5.13 -2.46 -8.67
CA MET A 240 -4.98 -1.35 -9.62
C MET A 240 -4.05 -0.25 -9.10
N ASP A 241 -3.96 -0.07 -7.79
CA ASP A 241 -3.08 0.91 -7.15
C ASP A 241 -1.72 0.33 -6.75
N TYR A 242 -1.34 -0.82 -7.33
CA TYR A 242 -0.06 -1.43 -7.03
C TYR A 242 1.10 -0.46 -7.23
N GLU A 243 1.87 -0.27 -6.17
CA GLU A 243 3.13 0.46 -6.17
C GLU A 243 4.11 -0.35 -5.31
N MET A 244 5.23 -0.77 -5.90
CA MET A 244 6.14 -1.76 -5.31
C MET A 244 6.61 -1.36 -3.91
N ALA A 245 7.03 -0.11 -3.69
CA ALA A 245 7.57 0.31 -2.40
C ALA A 245 6.51 0.23 -1.31
N SER A 246 5.28 0.69 -1.60
CA SER A 246 4.16 0.63 -0.67
C SER A 246 3.69 -0.81 -0.43
N ASN A 247 3.62 -1.64 -1.48
CA ASN A 247 3.15 -3.02 -1.35
C ASN A 247 4.12 -3.85 -0.52
N VAL A 248 5.38 -3.91 -0.93
CA VAL A 248 6.45 -4.63 -0.20
C VAL A 248 6.60 -4.12 1.23
N GLY A 249 6.65 -2.78 1.41
CA GLY A 249 6.81 -2.17 2.73
C GLY A 249 5.68 -2.54 3.69
N ASN A 250 4.44 -2.54 3.23
CA ASN A 250 3.28 -2.89 4.05
C ASN A 250 3.14 -4.41 4.29
N TRP A 251 3.49 -5.26 3.31
CA TRP A 251 3.54 -6.71 3.52
C TRP A 251 4.58 -7.08 4.57
N GLN A 252 5.77 -6.51 4.50
CA GLN A 252 6.79 -6.71 5.53
C GLN A 252 6.40 -6.11 6.88
N TRP A 253 5.61 -5.00 6.87
CA TRP A 253 5.09 -4.42 8.11
C TRP A 253 4.15 -5.39 8.84
N VAL A 254 3.18 -6.01 8.15
CA VAL A 254 2.25 -6.98 8.76
C VAL A 254 2.96 -8.29 9.14
N ALA A 255 3.94 -8.73 8.36
CA ALA A 255 4.78 -9.88 8.69
C ALA A 255 5.67 -9.63 9.93
N GLY A 256 6.01 -8.37 10.22
CA GLY A 256 6.87 -7.97 11.33
C GLY A 256 8.35 -7.84 10.95
N CYS A 257 8.73 -8.18 9.73
CA CYS A 257 10.11 -8.22 9.24
C CYS A 257 10.57 -6.92 8.56
N GLY A 258 9.66 -5.97 8.36
CA GLY A 258 9.92 -4.71 7.64
C GLY A 258 10.52 -3.59 8.47
N VAL A 259 10.74 -2.47 7.79
CA VAL A 259 11.09 -1.20 8.43
C VAL A 259 9.92 -0.72 9.29
N ASP A 260 10.23 -0.21 10.46
CA ASP A 260 9.22 0.29 11.44
C ASP A 260 8.01 -0.64 11.62
N ALA A 261 8.24 -1.95 11.47
CA ALA A 261 7.20 -2.96 11.40
C ALA A 261 6.48 -3.16 12.73
N ALA A 262 5.22 -3.59 12.65
CA ALA A 262 4.48 -4.03 13.83
C ALA A 262 5.24 -5.13 14.58
N PRO A 263 5.25 -5.11 15.92
CA PRO A 263 5.84 -6.21 16.68
C PRO A 263 5.23 -7.56 16.25
N TYR A 264 6.07 -8.60 16.15
CA TYR A 264 5.61 -9.90 15.63
C TYR A 264 4.46 -10.51 16.47
N PHE A 265 4.39 -10.20 17.75
CA PHE A 265 3.32 -10.66 18.64
C PHE A 265 1.99 -9.91 18.46
N ARG A 266 1.96 -8.86 17.66
CA ARG A 266 0.72 -8.15 17.30
C ARG A 266 -0.01 -8.94 16.20
N ILE A 267 -0.91 -9.82 16.65
CA ILE A 267 -1.75 -10.67 15.79
C ILE A 267 -3.18 -10.16 15.89
N PHE A 268 -3.75 -9.73 14.76
CA PHE A 268 -5.13 -9.23 14.75
C PHE A 268 -6.11 -10.38 14.94
N ASN A 269 -7.03 -10.25 15.88
CA ASN A 269 -8.17 -11.17 15.98
C ASN A 269 -9.24 -10.72 14.98
N PRO A 270 -9.60 -11.53 13.96
CA PRO A 270 -10.57 -11.12 12.93
C PRO A 270 -11.94 -10.74 13.50
N THR A 271 -12.42 -11.46 14.52
CA THR A 271 -13.69 -11.17 15.19
C THR A 271 -13.70 -9.81 15.90
N ASP A 272 -12.59 -9.47 16.58
CA ASP A 272 -12.48 -8.18 17.25
C ASP A 272 -12.32 -7.03 16.24
N GLN A 273 -11.73 -7.29 15.07
CA GLN A 273 -11.70 -6.32 13.99
C GLN A 273 -13.10 -6.01 13.43
N ILE A 274 -13.98 -7.00 13.31
CA ILE A 274 -15.38 -6.81 12.93
C ILE A 274 -16.08 -5.91 13.96
N LYS A 275 -16.02 -6.27 15.24
CA LYS A 275 -16.64 -5.49 16.32
C LYS A 275 -16.22 -4.02 16.32
N LYS A 276 -14.98 -3.75 15.92
CA LYS A 276 -14.40 -2.40 15.94
C LYS A 276 -14.67 -1.61 14.67
N PHE A 277 -14.65 -2.24 13.50
CA PHE A 277 -14.61 -1.53 12.21
C PHE A 277 -15.78 -1.82 11.27
N ASP A 278 -16.57 -2.86 11.54
CA ASP A 278 -17.78 -3.22 10.78
C ASP A 278 -18.86 -3.82 11.70
N LYS A 279 -19.15 -3.14 12.81
CA LYS A 279 -20.07 -3.63 13.84
C LYS A 279 -21.46 -4.00 13.31
N ALA A 280 -21.94 -3.29 12.31
CA ALA A 280 -23.22 -3.54 11.64
C ALA A 280 -23.11 -4.54 10.47
N HIS A 281 -21.95 -5.12 10.25
CA HIS A 281 -21.64 -6.07 9.17
C HIS A 281 -21.96 -5.55 7.75
N GLN A 282 -22.02 -4.24 7.54
CA GLN A 282 -22.38 -3.65 6.25
C GLN A 282 -21.36 -3.95 5.15
N TYR A 283 -20.07 -3.89 5.48
CA TYR A 283 -19.01 -4.26 4.54
C TYR A 283 -19.01 -5.75 4.27
N ILE A 284 -19.16 -6.58 5.31
CA ILE A 284 -19.22 -8.04 5.17
C ILE A 284 -20.41 -8.44 4.33
N GLN A 285 -21.63 -7.94 4.63
CA GLN A 285 -22.84 -8.24 3.86
C GLN A 285 -22.73 -7.91 2.38
N LYS A 286 -22.02 -6.83 2.07
CA LYS A 286 -21.80 -6.43 0.68
C LYS A 286 -20.99 -7.44 -0.12
N TRP A 287 -19.97 -8.04 0.49
CA TRP A 287 -19.01 -8.89 -0.22
C TRP A 287 -19.17 -10.39 0.08
N VAL A 288 -19.81 -10.73 1.18
CA VAL A 288 -20.09 -12.09 1.64
C VAL A 288 -21.54 -12.14 2.12
N PRO A 289 -22.53 -12.01 1.21
CA PRO A 289 -23.93 -11.96 1.60
C PRO A 289 -24.40 -13.22 2.37
N GLU A 290 -23.77 -14.36 2.10
CA GLU A 290 -24.07 -15.66 2.71
C GLU A 290 -23.40 -15.89 4.07
N PHE A 291 -22.72 -14.92 4.68
CA PHE A 291 -21.87 -15.13 5.87
C PHE A 291 -22.63 -15.63 7.12
N GLN A 292 -23.94 -15.51 7.15
CA GLN A 292 -24.83 -16.03 8.23
C GLN A 292 -25.55 -17.33 7.85
N GLU A 293 -25.36 -17.81 6.63
CA GLU A 293 -26.01 -19.03 6.17
C GLU A 293 -25.22 -20.29 6.60
N LEU A 294 -25.93 -21.40 6.69
CA LEU A 294 -25.30 -22.71 7.01
C LEU A 294 -24.30 -23.16 5.94
N THR A 295 -24.43 -22.65 4.75
CA THR A 295 -23.56 -22.93 3.60
C THR A 295 -22.24 -22.15 3.64
N TYR A 296 -22.12 -21.14 4.50
CA TYR A 296 -20.89 -20.37 4.62
C TYR A 296 -19.72 -21.23 5.12
N ALA A 297 -18.54 -21.00 4.56
CA ALA A 297 -17.35 -21.79 4.85
C ALA A 297 -16.98 -21.81 6.33
N GLN A 298 -16.62 -22.99 6.84
CA GLN A 298 -16.08 -23.12 8.19
C GLN A 298 -14.66 -22.52 8.26
N PRO A 299 -14.27 -21.95 9.42
CA PRO A 299 -12.92 -21.42 9.63
C PRO A 299 -11.84 -22.44 9.34
N ILE A 300 -10.88 -22.09 8.45
CA ILE A 300 -9.77 -23.01 8.06
C ILE A 300 -8.76 -23.24 9.18
N VAL A 301 -8.70 -22.32 10.14
CA VAL A 301 -7.87 -22.45 11.35
C VAL A 301 -8.63 -21.86 12.55
N GLU A 302 -8.39 -22.37 13.74
CA GLU A 302 -8.90 -21.78 14.97
C GLU A 302 -7.94 -20.68 15.42
N HIS A 303 -8.48 -19.50 15.76
CA HIS A 303 -7.68 -18.29 16.07
C HIS A 303 -6.66 -18.49 17.21
N LYS A 304 -7.06 -19.12 18.32
CA LYS A 304 -6.19 -19.32 19.49
C LYS A 304 -5.01 -20.23 19.15
N MET A 305 -5.28 -21.37 18.51
CA MET A 305 -4.25 -22.31 18.08
C MET A 305 -3.29 -21.67 17.06
N ALA A 306 -3.83 -20.94 16.08
CA ALA A 306 -3.04 -20.26 15.07
C ALA A 306 -2.14 -19.18 15.69
N ARG A 307 -2.66 -18.43 16.67
CA ARG A 307 -1.90 -17.43 17.41
C ARG A 307 -0.77 -18.04 18.23
N GLU A 308 -1.02 -19.11 18.95
CA GLU A 308 0.00 -19.80 19.76
C GLU A 308 1.11 -20.33 18.84
N ARG A 309 0.76 -21.03 17.78
CA ARG A 309 1.69 -21.53 16.76
C ARG A 309 2.55 -20.40 16.16
N CYS A 310 1.92 -19.29 15.78
CA CYS A 310 2.65 -18.14 15.24
C CYS A 310 3.68 -17.59 16.23
N LEU A 311 3.31 -17.42 17.49
CA LEU A 311 4.21 -16.90 18.51
C LEU A 311 5.40 -17.85 18.75
N GLU A 312 5.18 -19.15 18.74
CA GLU A 312 6.23 -20.16 18.91
C GLU A 312 7.22 -20.13 17.74
N VAL A 313 6.72 -20.20 16.49
CA VAL A 313 7.56 -20.18 15.29
C VAL A 313 8.39 -18.90 15.20
N TYR A 314 7.77 -17.73 15.40
CA TYR A 314 8.51 -16.46 15.37
C TYR A 314 9.54 -16.36 16.52
N LYS A 315 9.19 -16.80 17.71
CA LYS A 315 10.11 -16.81 18.85
C LYS A 315 11.32 -17.72 18.60
N SER A 316 11.09 -18.87 17.97
CA SER A 316 12.17 -19.80 17.60
C SER A 316 13.09 -19.20 16.55
N ALA A 317 12.54 -18.61 15.50
CA ALA A 317 13.31 -18.01 14.42
C ALA A 317 14.15 -16.79 14.85
N LEU A 318 13.70 -16.06 15.88
CA LEU A 318 14.34 -14.83 16.34
C LEU A 318 15.35 -15.02 17.50
N LYS A 319 15.51 -16.26 17.99
CA LYS A 319 16.60 -16.63 18.92
C LYS A 319 17.91 -16.83 18.14
#